data_244345d421735a733badcc65220c0599
#
_entry.id   244345d421735a733badcc65220c0599
#
_cell.length_a   1.000
_cell.length_b   1.000
_cell.length_c   1.000
_cell.angle_alpha   90.00
_cell.angle_beta   90.00
_cell.angle_gamma   90.00
#
_symmetry.space_group_name_H-M   'P 1'
#
loop_
_entity.id
_entity.type
_entity.pdbx_description
1 polymer ?
#
loop_
_entity_poly.entity_id
_entity_poly.type
_entity_poly.pdbx_seq_one_letter_code
_entity_poly.pdbx_strand_id
1 'polypeptide(L)'
;LDSMDIERERGITIKAQTAALNYKALDGQIYNLNLIDTPGHVDFSYEVSRALAACEGALLLVDASQGIQAQTISNLYLAIENDLEIIPGINKIDMEGAMIAEVKDQMIDLIGCKEEDILLASGKSGIGIEEILAAVIKRIPAPKGDPDAPLQALIFDSVFNSYRGIIAYYRVFNGTLRKGDKVQFISTDSDYNADEVGILKLGLEAKPEISTGDVGYI
;
A
#
# COMPACT_ATOMS: atom_id res chain seq x y z
N LEU A 1 -1.04 10.64 -6.27
CA LEU A 1 -1.04 10.71 -4.79
C LEU A 1 0.01 11.67 -4.23
N ASP A 2 1.04 12.04 -5.01
CA ASP A 2 2.13 12.94 -4.56
C ASP A 2 1.59 14.27 -4.02
N SER A 3 1.76 14.48 -2.73
CA SER A 3 1.20 15.63 -2.01
C SER A 3 2.20 16.78 -1.80
N MET A 4 3.51 16.47 -1.86
CA MET A 4 4.57 17.46 -1.66
C MET A 4 5.01 18.10 -2.99
N ASP A 5 5.32 19.40 -2.97
CA ASP A 5 5.79 20.11 -4.17
C ASP A 5 7.08 19.52 -4.75
N ILE A 6 7.98 19.04 -3.87
CA ILE A 6 9.24 18.40 -4.28
C ILE A 6 9.01 17.04 -4.95
N GLU A 7 7.97 16.29 -4.57
CA GLU A 7 7.58 15.04 -5.23
C GLU A 7 7.12 15.30 -6.65
N ARG A 8 6.29 16.34 -6.84
CA ARG A 8 5.78 16.75 -8.15
C ARG A 8 6.88 17.31 -9.06
N GLU A 9 7.80 18.09 -8.49
CA GLU A 9 8.91 18.68 -9.23
C GLU A 9 9.91 17.62 -9.73
N ARG A 10 10.21 16.63 -8.87
CA ARG A 10 11.18 15.57 -9.19
C ARG A 10 10.56 14.32 -9.80
N GLY A 11 9.23 14.17 -9.76
CA GLY A 11 8.53 12.99 -10.26
C GLY A 11 8.85 11.73 -9.49
N ILE A 12 9.12 11.84 -8.19
CA ILE A 12 9.41 10.71 -7.29
C ILE A 12 8.51 10.78 -6.05
N THR A 13 8.02 9.64 -5.59
CA THR A 13 7.35 9.53 -4.29
C THR A 13 8.41 9.49 -3.18
N ILE A 14 8.29 10.38 -2.20
CA ILE A 14 9.20 10.45 -1.04
C ILE A 14 8.54 9.82 0.16
N LYS A 15 7.26 10.11 0.37
CA LYS A 15 6.49 9.63 1.51
C LYS A 15 5.38 8.69 1.06
N ALA A 16 5.19 7.59 1.79
CA ALA A 16 4.11 6.65 1.52
C ALA A 16 2.75 7.37 1.58
N GLN A 17 1.91 7.12 0.58
CA GLN A 17 0.57 7.69 0.46
C GLN A 17 -0.46 6.58 0.53
N THR A 18 -1.49 6.76 1.35
CA THR A 18 -2.54 5.75 1.54
C THR A 18 -3.85 6.22 0.94
N ALA A 19 -4.55 5.31 0.26
CA ALA A 19 -5.88 5.57 -0.27
C ALA A 19 -6.79 4.37 -0.09
N ALA A 20 -7.94 4.58 0.56
CA ALA A 20 -9.02 3.61 0.65
C ALA A 20 -9.95 3.73 -0.56
N LEU A 21 -10.15 2.62 -1.27
CA LEU A 21 -10.98 2.54 -2.47
C LEU A 21 -12.08 1.50 -2.29
N ASN A 22 -13.30 1.84 -2.74
CA ASN A 22 -14.36 0.87 -2.91
C ASN A 22 -14.42 0.48 -4.39
N TYR A 23 -14.03 -0.75 -4.69
CA TYR A 23 -14.00 -1.28 -6.05
C TYR A 23 -15.12 -2.29 -6.26
N LYS A 24 -15.98 -2.06 -7.25
CA LYS A 24 -16.99 -3.03 -7.68
C LYS A 24 -16.38 -3.97 -8.70
N ALA A 25 -16.10 -5.19 -8.28
CA ALA A 25 -15.46 -6.21 -9.12
C ALA A 25 -16.42 -6.83 -10.15
N LEU A 26 -15.87 -7.60 -11.09
CA LEU A 26 -16.63 -8.28 -12.14
C LEU A 26 -17.61 -9.33 -11.60
N ASP A 27 -17.39 -9.85 -10.40
CA ASP A 27 -18.31 -10.75 -9.69
C ASP A 27 -19.54 -10.03 -9.09
N GLY A 28 -19.60 -8.70 -9.23
CA GLY A 28 -20.65 -7.84 -8.73
C GLY A 28 -20.52 -7.45 -7.27
N GLN A 29 -19.51 -7.96 -6.54
CA GLN A 29 -19.25 -7.59 -5.16
C GLN A 29 -18.45 -6.28 -5.08
N ILE A 30 -18.58 -5.61 -3.93
CA ILE A 30 -17.79 -4.41 -3.63
C ILE A 30 -16.70 -4.80 -2.64
N TYR A 31 -15.45 -4.56 -3.05
CA TYR A 31 -14.26 -4.78 -2.24
C TYR A 31 -13.72 -3.45 -1.73
N ASN A 32 -13.36 -3.41 -0.46
CA ASN A 32 -12.62 -2.30 0.11
C ASN A 32 -11.12 -2.60 -0.02
N LEU A 33 -10.43 -1.80 -0.82
CA LEU A 33 -9.00 -1.92 -1.07
C LEU A 33 -8.28 -0.74 -0.41
N ASN A 34 -7.33 -1.03 0.47
CA ASN A 34 -6.44 -0.04 1.04
C ASN A 34 -5.11 -0.09 0.28
N LEU A 35 -4.86 0.91 -0.57
CA LEU A 35 -3.62 1.02 -1.33
C LEU A 35 -2.63 1.90 -0.58
N ILE A 36 -1.41 1.42 -0.43
CA ILE A 36 -0.29 2.21 0.09
C ILE A 36 0.73 2.35 -1.04
N ASP A 37 0.84 3.56 -1.59
CA ASP A 37 1.83 3.91 -2.60
C ASP A 37 3.16 4.21 -1.88
N THR A 38 4.19 3.42 -2.18
CA THR A 38 5.48 3.47 -1.48
C THR A 38 6.55 4.14 -2.34
N PRO A 39 7.53 4.83 -1.73
CA PRO A 39 8.69 5.33 -2.46
C PRO A 39 9.43 4.20 -3.18
N GLY A 40 9.88 4.47 -4.41
CA GLY A 40 10.71 3.52 -5.17
C GLY A 40 12.20 3.62 -4.85
N HIS A 41 12.69 4.75 -4.33
CA HIS A 41 14.10 5.03 -4.17
C HIS A 41 14.70 4.34 -2.93
N VAL A 42 15.93 3.83 -3.07
CA VAL A 42 16.62 3.06 -2.00
C VAL A 42 16.84 3.85 -0.70
N ASP A 43 16.94 5.17 -0.76
CA ASP A 43 17.12 6.03 0.42
C ASP A 43 15.88 6.02 1.34
N PHE A 44 14.73 5.59 0.83
CA PHE A 44 13.46 5.53 1.57
C PHE A 44 13.07 4.10 1.97
N SER A 45 14.04 3.19 2.05
CA SER A 45 13.80 1.77 2.40
C SER A 45 13.13 1.59 3.76
N TYR A 46 13.37 2.50 4.70
CA TYR A 46 12.74 2.47 6.02
C TYR A 46 11.23 2.76 5.94
N GLU A 47 10.82 3.75 5.16
CA GLU A 47 9.42 4.07 4.89
C GLU A 47 8.71 2.91 4.18
N VAL A 48 9.39 2.31 3.18
CA VAL A 48 8.89 1.13 2.47
C VAL A 48 8.67 -0.04 3.42
N SER A 49 9.67 -0.38 4.25
CA SER A 49 9.58 -1.49 5.20
C SER A 49 8.40 -1.34 6.17
N ARG A 50 8.18 -0.14 6.70
CA ARG A 50 7.06 0.13 7.61
C ARG A 50 5.70 0.03 6.92
N ALA A 51 5.60 0.53 5.70
CA ALA A 51 4.39 0.42 4.90
C ALA A 51 4.06 -1.04 4.57
N LEU A 52 5.05 -1.83 4.15
CA LEU A 52 4.89 -3.25 3.83
C LEU A 52 4.45 -4.07 5.03
N ALA A 53 4.93 -3.76 6.24
CA ALA A 53 4.49 -4.44 7.47
C ALA A 53 2.98 -4.27 7.77
N ALA A 54 2.32 -3.30 7.15
CA ALA A 54 0.89 -3.06 7.26
C ALA A 54 0.06 -3.76 6.17
N CYS A 55 0.68 -4.48 5.23
CA CYS A 55 0.05 -5.05 4.04
C CYS A 55 -0.07 -6.58 4.09
N GLU A 56 -0.97 -7.15 3.30
CA GLU A 56 -1.08 -8.59 3.02
C GLU A 56 -0.43 -8.98 1.70
N GLY A 57 -0.21 -8.03 0.82
CA GLY A 57 0.40 -8.26 -0.48
C GLY A 57 1.02 -7.01 -1.05
N ALA A 58 1.84 -7.21 -2.08
CA ALA A 58 2.55 -6.16 -2.78
C ALA A 58 2.41 -6.32 -4.30
N LEU A 59 2.07 -5.24 -4.98
CA LEU A 59 2.15 -5.16 -6.43
C LEU A 59 3.54 -4.64 -6.80
N LEU A 60 4.38 -5.52 -7.34
CA LEU A 60 5.73 -5.18 -7.81
C LEU A 60 5.66 -4.68 -9.24
N LEU A 61 5.69 -3.36 -9.42
CA LEU A 61 5.65 -2.72 -10.73
C LEU A 61 7.04 -2.41 -11.26
N VAL A 62 7.35 -2.91 -12.45
CA VAL A 62 8.58 -2.63 -13.19
C VAL A 62 8.25 -1.78 -14.40
N ASP A 63 9.05 -0.74 -14.65
CA ASP A 63 8.94 0.11 -15.83
C ASP A 63 9.42 -0.63 -17.09
N ALA A 64 8.54 -0.77 -18.08
CA ALA A 64 8.84 -1.47 -19.34
C ALA A 64 10.01 -0.87 -20.12
N SER A 65 10.33 0.40 -19.90
CA SER A 65 11.43 1.09 -20.61
C SER A 65 12.77 1.05 -19.86
N GLN A 66 12.75 0.71 -18.55
CA GLN A 66 13.95 0.72 -17.71
C GLN A 66 14.35 -0.67 -17.22
N GLY A 67 13.40 -1.61 -17.17
CA GLY A 67 13.61 -2.94 -16.62
C GLY A 67 13.84 -2.95 -15.10
N ILE A 68 14.40 -4.04 -14.61
CA ILE A 68 14.71 -4.22 -13.20
C ILE A 68 15.90 -3.36 -12.79
N GLN A 69 15.72 -2.58 -11.74
CA GLN A 69 16.75 -1.74 -11.14
C GLN A 69 17.12 -2.22 -9.74
N ALA A 70 18.22 -1.71 -9.17
CA ALA A 70 18.66 -2.07 -7.82
C ALA A 70 17.58 -1.85 -6.75
N GLN A 71 16.82 -0.76 -6.88
CA GLN A 71 15.69 -0.46 -6.00
C GLN A 71 14.54 -1.47 -6.13
N THR A 72 14.28 -2.01 -7.32
CA THR A 72 13.28 -3.06 -7.52
C THR A 72 13.65 -4.31 -6.73
N ILE A 73 14.91 -4.70 -6.77
CA ILE A 73 15.45 -5.85 -6.04
C ILE A 73 15.35 -5.61 -4.54
N SER A 74 15.78 -4.45 -4.07
CA SER A 74 15.73 -4.10 -2.64
C SER A 74 14.30 -4.14 -2.08
N ASN A 75 13.34 -3.54 -2.80
CA ASN A 75 11.94 -3.52 -2.38
C ASN A 75 11.28 -4.90 -2.46
N LEU A 76 11.67 -5.73 -3.43
CA LEU A 76 11.24 -7.13 -3.50
C LEU A 76 11.66 -7.91 -2.25
N TYR A 77 12.93 -7.78 -1.82
CA TYR A 77 13.39 -8.46 -0.61
C TYR A 77 12.64 -8.00 0.64
N LEU A 78 12.36 -6.69 0.77
CA LEU A 78 11.54 -6.18 1.87
C LEU A 78 10.11 -6.77 1.86
N ALA A 79 9.52 -6.96 0.68
CA ALA A 79 8.22 -7.61 0.57
C ALA A 79 8.26 -9.09 0.98
N ILE A 80 9.31 -9.82 0.57
CA ILE A 80 9.53 -11.22 0.96
C ILE A 80 9.76 -11.36 2.47
N GLU A 81 10.57 -10.48 3.07
CA GLU A 81 10.82 -10.47 4.52
C GLU A 81 9.55 -10.24 5.35
N ASN A 82 8.55 -9.55 4.78
CA ASN A 82 7.24 -9.35 5.41
C ASN A 82 6.22 -10.45 5.04
N ASP A 83 6.63 -11.54 4.38
CA ASP A 83 5.78 -12.67 3.98
C ASP A 83 4.56 -12.23 3.12
N LEU A 84 4.75 -11.25 2.24
CA LEU A 84 3.69 -10.73 1.41
C LEU A 84 3.45 -11.57 0.15
N GLU A 85 2.19 -11.70 -0.26
CA GLU A 85 1.86 -12.19 -1.61
C GLU A 85 2.31 -11.15 -2.64
N ILE A 86 3.16 -11.57 -3.60
CA ILE A 86 3.74 -10.68 -4.60
C ILE A 86 3.03 -10.88 -5.92
N ILE A 87 2.48 -9.79 -6.47
CA ILE A 87 1.90 -9.74 -7.80
C ILE A 87 2.86 -9.01 -8.73
N PRO A 88 3.52 -9.70 -9.68
CA PRO A 88 4.43 -9.06 -10.63
C PRO A 88 3.66 -8.31 -11.72
N GLY A 89 4.07 -7.09 -12.04
CA GLY A 89 3.48 -6.28 -13.09
C GLY A 89 4.50 -5.44 -13.85
N ILE A 90 4.27 -5.23 -15.14
CA ILE A 90 5.05 -4.36 -16.00
C ILE A 90 4.19 -3.16 -16.37
N ASN A 91 4.64 -1.98 -16.01
CA ASN A 91 3.95 -0.72 -16.29
C ASN A 91 4.58 0.03 -17.46
N LYS A 92 3.86 1.01 -17.99
CA LYS A 92 4.26 1.86 -19.10
C LYS A 92 4.45 1.09 -20.42
N ILE A 93 3.66 0.06 -20.67
CA ILE A 93 3.71 -0.74 -21.89
C ILE A 93 3.32 0.06 -23.14
N ASP A 94 2.75 1.25 -22.97
CA ASP A 94 2.36 2.20 -24.02
C ASP A 94 3.52 3.06 -24.52
N MET A 95 4.71 2.98 -23.92
CA MET A 95 5.87 3.76 -24.35
C MET A 95 6.56 3.12 -25.56
N GLU A 96 7.05 3.96 -26.51
CA GLU A 96 7.80 3.51 -27.68
C GLU A 96 9.07 2.70 -27.35
N GLY A 97 9.68 2.97 -26.18
CA GLY A 97 10.87 2.25 -25.70
C GLY A 97 10.57 1.04 -24.80
N ALA A 98 9.34 0.54 -24.79
CA ALA A 98 8.96 -0.59 -23.93
C ALA A 98 9.61 -1.91 -24.39
N MET A 99 10.41 -2.53 -23.51
CA MET A 99 11.12 -3.80 -23.73
C MET A 99 10.40 -4.94 -23.01
N ILE A 100 9.11 -5.16 -23.32
CA ILE A 100 8.22 -6.04 -22.54
C ILE A 100 8.77 -7.48 -22.43
N ALA A 101 9.29 -8.04 -23.53
CA ALA A 101 9.80 -9.42 -23.52
C ALA A 101 11.04 -9.55 -22.63
N GLU A 102 11.99 -8.63 -22.77
CA GLU A 102 13.22 -8.61 -21.96
C GLU A 102 12.93 -8.40 -20.48
N VAL A 103 11.99 -7.49 -20.13
CA VAL A 103 11.60 -7.23 -18.75
C VAL A 103 10.86 -8.43 -18.14
N LYS A 104 10.05 -9.15 -18.92
CA LYS A 104 9.45 -10.43 -18.48
C LYS A 104 10.51 -11.45 -18.12
N ASP A 105 11.51 -11.65 -18.98
CA ASP A 105 12.60 -12.59 -18.73
C ASP A 105 13.36 -12.22 -17.45
N GLN A 106 13.68 -10.94 -17.26
CA GLN A 106 14.30 -10.44 -16.03
C GLN A 106 13.45 -10.71 -14.78
N MET A 107 12.11 -10.54 -14.86
CA MET A 107 11.22 -10.80 -13.74
C MET A 107 11.11 -12.29 -13.42
N ILE A 108 11.05 -13.15 -14.44
CA ILE A 108 11.04 -14.61 -14.25
C ILE A 108 12.33 -15.06 -13.55
N ASP A 109 13.48 -14.58 -13.98
CA ASP A 109 14.78 -14.88 -13.39
C ASP A 109 14.90 -14.39 -11.93
N LEU A 110 14.35 -13.21 -11.63
CA LEU A 110 14.45 -12.61 -10.30
C LEU A 110 13.46 -13.23 -9.28
N ILE A 111 12.21 -13.44 -9.69
CA ILE A 111 11.11 -13.82 -8.78
C ILE A 111 10.87 -15.32 -8.81
N GLY A 112 11.19 -15.99 -9.94
CA GLY A 112 10.85 -17.40 -10.17
C GLY A 112 9.37 -17.62 -10.50
N CYS A 113 8.65 -16.58 -10.94
CA CYS A 113 7.25 -16.67 -11.35
C CYS A 113 7.11 -17.22 -12.76
N LYS A 114 5.89 -17.61 -13.15
CA LYS A 114 5.60 -17.98 -14.53
C LYS A 114 5.33 -16.73 -15.36
N GLU A 115 5.55 -16.81 -16.67
CA GLU A 115 5.27 -15.69 -17.59
C GLU A 115 3.80 -15.25 -17.54
N GLU A 116 2.87 -16.19 -17.38
CA GLU A 116 1.43 -15.96 -17.30
C GLU A 116 0.99 -15.19 -16.04
N ASP A 117 1.83 -15.17 -14.99
CA ASP A 117 1.57 -14.45 -13.73
C ASP A 117 1.93 -12.97 -13.82
N ILE A 118 2.70 -12.57 -14.84
CA ILE A 118 3.16 -11.20 -15.02
C ILE A 118 2.09 -10.37 -15.72
N LEU A 119 1.57 -9.37 -15.02
CA LEU A 119 0.52 -8.50 -15.53
C LEU A 119 1.12 -7.34 -16.32
N LEU A 120 0.46 -6.99 -17.44
CA LEU A 120 0.89 -5.87 -18.29
C LEU A 120 -0.06 -4.70 -18.10
N ALA A 121 0.48 -3.51 -17.85
CA ALA A 121 -0.35 -2.35 -17.59
C ALA A 121 0.24 -1.04 -18.12
N SER A 122 -0.63 -0.06 -18.26
CA SER A 122 -0.27 1.34 -18.40
C SER A 122 -1.16 2.18 -17.49
N GLY A 123 -0.56 2.71 -16.42
CA GLY A 123 -1.27 3.63 -15.52
C GLY A 123 -1.73 4.92 -16.21
N LYS A 124 -1.07 5.31 -17.32
CA LYS A 124 -1.43 6.49 -18.10
C LYS A 124 -2.65 6.27 -18.98
N SER A 125 -2.72 5.13 -19.66
CA SER A 125 -3.80 4.81 -20.61
C SER A 125 -4.94 3.99 -20.00
N GLY A 126 -4.75 3.44 -18.79
CA GLY A 126 -5.71 2.57 -18.12
C GLY A 126 -5.69 1.11 -18.58
N ILE A 127 -4.81 0.75 -19.51
CA ILE A 127 -4.69 -0.63 -20.01
C ILE A 127 -4.21 -1.54 -18.86
N GLY A 128 -4.83 -2.73 -18.70
CA GLY A 128 -4.43 -3.75 -17.75
C GLY A 128 -4.79 -3.47 -16.28
N ILE A 129 -5.46 -2.36 -15.98
CA ILE A 129 -5.80 -1.99 -14.59
C ILE A 129 -6.86 -2.92 -13.99
N GLU A 130 -7.87 -3.30 -14.77
CA GLU A 130 -8.92 -4.23 -14.30
C GLU A 130 -8.34 -5.62 -14.01
N GLU A 131 -7.40 -6.09 -14.83
CA GLU A 131 -6.68 -7.35 -14.64
C GLU A 131 -5.83 -7.33 -13.37
N ILE A 132 -5.17 -6.20 -13.08
CA ILE A 132 -4.41 -6.01 -11.82
C ILE A 132 -5.37 -6.06 -10.63
N LEU A 133 -6.47 -5.33 -10.66
CA LEU A 133 -7.44 -5.32 -9.55
C LEU A 133 -8.08 -6.70 -9.33
N ALA A 134 -8.38 -7.42 -10.42
CA ALA A 134 -8.87 -8.79 -10.34
C ALA A 134 -7.83 -9.74 -9.73
N ALA A 135 -6.54 -9.60 -10.08
CA ALA A 135 -5.46 -10.38 -9.50
C ALA A 135 -5.25 -10.07 -8.02
N VAL A 136 -5.33 -8.80 -7.62
CA VAL A 136 -5.28 -8.36 -6.20
C VAL A 136 -6.37 -9.07 -5.40
N ILE A 137 -7.63 -9.02 -5.85
CA ILE A 137 -8.75 -9.67 -5.15
C ILE A 137 -8.59 -11.19 -5.07
N LYS A 138 -8.06 -11.80 -6.13
CA LYS A 138 -7.93 -13.26 -6.22
C LYS A 138 -6.75 -13.81 -5.43
N ARG A 139 -5.62 -13.11 -5.41
CA ARG A 139 -4.34 -13.63 -4.90
C ARG A 139 -3.99 -13.12 -3.51
N ILE A 140 -4.27 -11.84 -3.21
CA ILE A 140 -3.95 -11.28 -1.90
C ILE A 140 -5.00 -11.77 -0.89
N PRO A 141 -4.59 -12.42 0.20
CA PRO A 141 -5.53 -12.89 1.21
C PRO A 141 -6.22 -11.70 1.91
N ALA A 142 -7.48 -11.91 2.28
CA ALA A 142 -8.17 -10.92 3.11
C ALA A 142 -7.48 -10.79 4.49
N PRO A 143 -7.53 -9.60 5.11
CA PRO A 143 -7.02 -9.39 6.46
C PRO A 143 -7.58 -10.42 7.44
N LYS A 144 -6.71 -10.95 8.32
CA LYS A 144 -7.09 -11.85 9.40
C LYS A 144 -7.18 -11.04 10.69
N GLY A 145 -8.04 -11.46 11.61
CA GLY A 145 -8.17 -10.85 12.92
C GLY A 145 -9.60 -10.97 13.47
N ASP A 146 -9.78 -10.55 14.71
CA ASP A 146 -11.05 -10.61 15.43
C ASP A 146 -11.47 -9.19 15.82
N PRO A 147 -12.59 -8.66 15.29
CA PRO A 147 -13.08 -7.32 15.63
C PRO A 147 -13.55 -7.17 17.07
N ASP A 148 -13.84 -8.27 17.77
CA ASP A 148 -14.30 -8.28 19.16
C ASP A 148 -13.14 -8.47 20.17
N ALA A 149 -11.92 -8.75 19.68
CA ALA A 149 -10.74 -8.85 20.52
C ALA A 149 -10.24 -7.46 21.00
N PRO A 150 -9.35 -7.41 22.01
CA PRO A 150 -8.68 -6.17 22.38
C PRO A 150 -7.98 -5.51 21.19
N LEU A 151 -8.02 -4.17 21.14
CA LEU A 151 -7.41 -3.41 20.04
C LEU A 151 -5.92 -3.69 19.92
N GLN A 152 -5.51 -4.08 18.72
CA GLN A 152 -4.12 -4.18 18.28
C GLN A 152 -3.99 -3.51 16.93
N ALA A 153 -3.20 -2.44 16.87
CA ALA A 153 -2.96 -1.69 15.65
C ALA A 153 -1.48 -1.39 15.48
N LEU A 154 -1.03 -1.39 14.22
CA LEU A 154 0.33 -1.01 13.83
C LEU A 154 0.32 0.40 13.26
N ILE A 155 1.04 1.31 13.87
CA ILE A 155 1.34 2.62 13.30
C ILE A 155 2.49 2.45 12.31
N PHE A 156 2.24 2.77 11.04
CA PHE A 156 3.25 2.66 10.01
C PHE A 156 3.75 4.03 9.49
N ASP A 157 2.97 5.10 9.73
CA ASP A 157 3.38 6.47 9.37
C ASP A 157 2.72 7.51 10.27
N SER A 158 3.22 8.75 10.22
CA SER A 158 2.60 9.89 10.91
C SER A 158 2.93 11.21 10.21
N VAL A 159 2.01 12.17 10.36
CA VAL A 159 2.22 13.54 9.88
C VAL A 159 1.91 14.54 11.01
N PHE A 160 2.67 15.62 11.05
CA PHE A 160 2.37 16.73 11.92
C PHE A 160 1.49 17.74 11.18
N ASN A 161 0.38 18.11 11.81
CA ASN A 161 -0.52 19.15 11.34
C ASN A 161 -0.58 20.27 12.39
N SER A 162 -0.35 21.52 11.97
CA SER A 162 -0.29 22.67 12.89
C SER A 162 -1.59 22.91 13.67
N TYR A 163 -2.73 22.44 13.18
CA TYR A 163 -4.04 22.61 13.80
C TYR A 163 -4.51 21.39 14.60
N ARG A 164 -4.12 20.18 14.14
CA ARG A 164 -4.59 18.90 14.71
C ARG A 164 -3.51 18.20 15.55
N GLY A 165 -2.27 18.65 15.49
CA GLY A 165 -1.14 17.97 16.12
C GLY A 165 -0.64 16.79 15.28
N ILE A 166 -0.27 15.70 15.93
CA ILE A 166 0.21 14.49 15.24
C ILE A 166 -0.99 13.67 14.78
N ILE A 167 -1.01 13.33 13.50
CA ILE A 167 -1.96 12.40 12.91
C ILE A 167 -1.17 11.13 12.62
N ALA A 168 -1.49 10.02 13.30
CA ALA A 168 -0.86 8.74 13.09
C ALA A 168 -1.69 7.89 12.14
N TYR A 169 -1.03 7.27 11.14
CA TYR A 169 -1.63 6.33 10.20
C TYR A 169 -1.38 4.91 10.70
N TYR A 170 -2.44 4.12 10.80
CA TYR A 170 -2.35 2.80 11.38
C TYR A 170 -3.20 1.78 10.63
N ARG A 171 -2.85 0.51 10.79
CA ARG A 171 -3.64 -0.64 10.41
C ARG A 171 -4.13 -1.37 11.65
N VAL A 172 -5.42 -1.72 11.70
CA VAL A 172 -6.00 -2.53 12.76
C VAL A 172 -5.83 -4.01 12.45
N PHE A 173 -5.13 -4.74 13.32
CA PHE A 173 -5.02 -6.20 13.26
C PHE A 173 -6.14 -6.89 14.03
N ASN A 174 -6.47 -6.41 15.22
CA ASN A 174 -7.58 -6.92 16.03
C ASN A 174 -8.34 -5.78 16.69
N GLY A 175 -9.60 -6.02 17.00
CA GLY A 175 -10.44 -5.08 17.72
C GLY A 175 -11.00 -3.98 16.83
N THR A 176 -11.62 -3.01 17.49
CA THR A 176 -12.23 -1.84 16.87
C THR A 176 -11.86 -0.60 17.66
N LEU A 177 -11.45 0.46 16.98
CA LEU A 177 -11.13 1.77 17.56
C LEU A 177 -12.25 2.75 17.24
N ARG A 178 -12.80 3.39 18.28
CA ARG A 178 -13.85 4.40 18.18
C ARG A 178 -13.34 5.78 18.61
N LYS A 179 -13.97 6.81 18.09
CA LYS A 179 -13.76 8.17 18.61
C LYS A 179 -14.05 8.20 20.10
N GLY A 180 -13.10 8.75 20.89
CA GLY A 180 -13.19 8.88 22.33
C GLY A 180 -12.57 7.71 23.12
N ASP A 181 -12.21 6.62 22.45
CA ASP A 181 -11.54 5.50 23.11
C ASP A 181 -10.17 5.91 23.63
N LYS A 182 -9.77 5.29 24.75
CA LYS A 182 -8.43 5.43 25.30
C LYS A 182 -7.52 4.38 24.67
N VAL A 183 -6.39 4.82 24.12
CA VAL A 183 -5.38 3.96 23.49
C VAL A 183 -4.04 4.11 24.19
N GLN A 184 -3.28 3.02 24.28
CA GLN A 184 -1.92 3.02 24.77
C GLN A 184 -0.95 2.86 23.60
N PHE A 185 0.01 3.77 23.50
CA PHE A 185 1.13 3.66 22.58
C PHE A 185 2.24 2.88 23.27
N ILE A 186 2.38 1.60 22.93
CA ILE A 186 3.27 0.65 23.62
C ILE A 186 4.73 1.12 23.59
N SER A 187 5.19 1.67 22.46
CA SER A 187 6.58 2.10 22.28
C SER A 187 6.99 3.26 23.19
N THR A 188 6.05 4.10 23.60
CA THR A 188 6.29 5.28 24.46
C THR A 188 5.68 5.14 25.85
N ASP A 189 4.98 4.03 26.11
CA ASP A 189 4.20 3.76 27.33
C ASP A 189 3.30 4.96 27.72
N SER A 190 2.62 5.50 26.70
CA SER A 190 1.81 6.72 26.84
C SER A 190 0.38 6.46 26.42
N ASP A 191 -0.56 7.00 27.20
CA ASP A 191 -1.98 6.91 26.96
C ASP A 191 -2.49 8.17 26.24
N TYR A 192 -3.35 7.98 25.25
CA TYR A 192 -4.01 9.06 24.53
C TYR A 192 -5.49 8.74 24.33
N ASN A 193 -6.29 9.79 24.16
CA ASN A 193 -7.66 9.64 23.71
C ASN A 193 -7.72 9.78 22.19
N ALA A 194 -8.54 8.96 21.55
CA ALA A 194 -8.80 9.04 20.12
C ALA A 194 -9.76 10.21 19.83
N ASP A 195 -9.26 11.41 19.69
CA ASP A 195 -10.09 12.61 19.45
C ASP A 195 -10.86 12.51 18.14
N GLU A 196 -10.23 11.93 17.12
CA GLU A 196 -10.83 11.64 15.82
C GLU A 196 -10.21 10.38 15.24
N VAL A 197 -11.03 9.53 14.62
CA VAL A 197 -10.62 8.37 13.83
C VAL A 197 -11.27 8.43 12.45
N GLY A 198 -10.65 7.83 11.44
CA GLY A 198 -11.19 7.85 10.10
C GLY A 198 -10.31 7.12 9.10
N ILE A 199 -10.68 7.21 7.82
CA ILE A 199 -9.99 6.59 6.70
C ILE A 199 -9.29 7.64 5.84
N LEU A 200 -8.29 7.18 5.07
CA LEU A 200 -7.57 8.01 4.11
C LEU A 200 -8.13 7.76 2.71
N LYS A 201 -8.78 8.77 2.14
CA LYS A 201 -9.13 8.82 0.72
C LYS A 201 -8.22 9.81 0.00
N LEU A 202 -8.76 10.68 -0.84
CA LEU A 202 -8.02 11.86 -1.35
C LEU A 202 -7.76 12.90 -0.25
N GLY A 203 -8.32 12.68 0.94
CA GLY A 203 -8.17 13.45 2.16
C GLY A 203 -8.62 12.62 3.36
N LEU A 204 -8.54 13.21 4.54
CA LEU A 204 -8.99 12.58 5.78
C LEU A 204 -10.52 12.58 5.83
N GLU A 205 -11.13 11.41 5.96
CA GLU A 205 -12.58 11.24 6.11
C GLU A 205 -12.88 10.62 7.48
N ALA A 206 -13.44 11.43 8.39
CA ALA A 206 -13.78 10.97 9.73
C ALA A 206 -14.83 9.85 9.69
N LYS A 207 -14.66 8.85 10.54
CA LYS A 207 -15.57 7.71 10.72
C LYS A 207 -15.92 7.56 12.20
N PRO A 208 -17.06 6.94 12.53
CA PRO A 208 -17.40 6.64 13.92
C PRO A 208 -16.46 5.61 14.53
N GLU A 209 -16.00 4.67 13.74
CA GLU A 209 -15.09 3.58 14.12
C GLU A 209 -14.26 3.08 12.96
N ILE A 210 -13.13 2.45 13.28
CA ILE A 210 -12.22 1.72 12.39
C ILE A 210 -12.00 0.34 12.99
N SER A 211 -12.18 -0.72 12.21
CA SER A 211 -12.19 -2.10 12.68
C SER A 211 -11.08 -2.95 12.06
N THR A 212 -10.98 -4.19 12.51
CA THR A 212 -10.03 -5.19 12.03
C THR A 212 -9.94 -5.22 10.51
N GLY A 213 -8.71 -5.13 9.99
CA GLY A 213 -8.40 -5.10 8.56
C GLY A 213 -8.40 -3.71 7.93
N ASP A 214 -8.99 -2.72 8.57
CA ASP A 214 -9.00 -1.36 8.05
C ASP A 214 -7.66 -0.65 8.24
N VAL A 215 -7.36 0.26 7.31
CA VAL A 215 -6.30 1.25 7.41
C VAL A 215 -6.94 2.61 7.67
N GLY A 216 -6.51 3.25 8.74
CA GLY A 216 -7.09 4.50 9.18
C GLY A 216 -6.07 5.49 9.75
N TYR A 217 -6.62 6.58 10.27
CA TYR A 217 -5.86 7.58 11.03
C TYR A 217 -6.49 7.85 12.41
N ILE A 218 -5.67 8.26 13.32
CA ILE A 218 -6.01 8.78 14.62
C ILE A 218 -5.34 10.14 14.82
#